data_ebd3c997c0222c7f3497e4ea50260747
#
_entry.id   ebd3c997c0222c7f3497e4ea50260747
#
_cell.length_a   1.000
_cell.length_b   1.000
_cell.length_c   1.000
_cell.angle_alpha   90.00
_cell.angle_beta   90.00
_cell.angle_gamma   90.00
#
_symmetry.space_group_name_H-M   'P 1'
#
loop_
_entity.id
_entity.type
_entity.pdbx_description
1 polymer ?
#
loop_
_entity_poly.entity_id
_entity_poly.type
_entity_poly.pdbx_seq_one_letter_code
_entity_poly.pdbx_strand_id
1 'polypeptide(L)'
;MVGACIGFVGVIGVRVLVLGDSFDGLHSKFAETGMLETVGVSLLTILILLFSIFLQVLLHEGGHLVCGLATGYRFVSFRIFNLTFIRKDGKLCIKRFSLAGTGGQCLLTPPERPLEDIPTTLYNLGGVLANLLTAILAFLPLLTVDGLPYLLKFFLLMLSLIGILLAGMNGIPMKMGGIGNDADNMRLLLKDSKSKQALVTQLRINALVQEGMRPKDMPAEWFSQTEDINYKDALQVTIAL
;
A
#
# COMPACT_ATOMS: atom_id res chain seq x y z
N MET A 1 4.73 4.64 28.64
CA MET A 1 3.47 5.43 28.69
C MET A 1 2.69 5.37 27.39
N VAL A 2 3.26 5.64 26.21
CA VAL A 2 2.52 5.64 24.92
C VAL A 2 1.87 4.27 24.61
N GLY A 3 2.55 3.15 24.84
CA GLY A 3 1.98 1.81 24.62
C GLY A 3 0.80 1.45 25.54
N ALA A 4 0.82 1.95 26.78
CA ALA A 4 -0.29 1.78 27.72
C ALA A 4 -1.52 2.59 27.29
N CYS A 5 -1.33 3.81 26.76
CA CYS A 5 -2.42 4.63 26.23
C CYS A 5 -3.05 4.01 24.98
N ILE A 6 -2.24 3.46 24.06
CA ILE A 6 -2.75 2.77 22.86
C ILE A 6 -3.53 1.51 23.25
N GLY A 7 -3.03 0.72 24.20
CA GLY A 7 -3.73 -0.46 24.70
C GLY A 7 -5.06 -0.08 25.37
N PHE A 8 -5.06 0.99 26.19
CA PHE A 8 -6.26 1.47 26.88
C PHE A 8 -7.33 2.00 25.91
N VAL A 9 -6.94 2.83 24.94
CA VAL A 9 -7.84 3.32 23.88
C VAL A 9 -8.37 2.17 23.02
N GLY A 10 -7.54 1.16 22.72
CA GLY A 10 -7.95 -0.03 21.99
C GLY A 10 -9.01 -0.84 22.73
N VAL A 11 -8.81 -1.07 24.03
CA VAL A 11 -9.79 -1.82 24.87
C VAL A 11 -11.11 -1.04 25.01
N ILE A 12 -11.07 0.27 25.20
CA ILE A 12 -12.27 1.12 25.19
C ILE A 12 -12.99 1.03 23.84
N GLY A 13 -12.25 1.19 22.75
CA GLY A 13 -12.82 1.11 21.40
C GLY A 13 -13.50 -0.23 21.13
N VAL A 14 -12.88 -1.35 21.51
CA VAL A 14 -13.48 -2.68 21.38
C VAL A 14 -14.73 -2.82 22.22
N ARG A 15 -14.70 -2.37 23.48
CA ARG A 15 -15.87 -2.51 24.37
C ARG A 15 -17.04 -1.63 23.93
N VAL A 16 -16.80 -0.39 23.55
CA VAL A 16 -17.88 0.53 23.14
C VAL A 16 -18.40 0.20 21.75
N LEU A 17 -17.50 0.07 20.76
CA LEU A 17 -17.91 -0.08 19.35
C LEU A 17 -18.33 -1.51 18.99
N VAL A 18 -17.77 -2.52 19.66
CA VAL A 18 -17.97 -3.92 19.29
C VAL A 18 -18.91 -4.63 20.26
N LEU A 19 -18.78 -4.38 21.56
CA LEU A 19 -19.61 -5.02 22.59
C LEU A 19 -20.87 -4.21 22.92
N GLY A 20 -20.97 -2.95 22.45
CA GLY A 20 -22.12 -2.09 22.72
C GLY A 20 -22.20 -1.61 24.17
N ASP A 21 -21.06 -1.65 24.90
CA ASP A 21 -21.02 -1.17 26.28
C ASP A 21 -21.25 0.35 26.32
N SER A 22 -22.08 0.81 27.26
CA SER A 22 -22.21 2.23 27.53
C SER A 22 -20.94 2.79 28.19
N PHE A 23 -20.60 4.05 27.93
CA PHE A 23 -19.45 4.71 28.57
C PHE A 23 -19.50 4.66 30.11
N ASP A 24 -20.70 4.75 30.68
CA ASP A 24 -20.92 4.70 32.13
C ASP A 24 -20.73 3.30 32.72
N GLY A 25 -21.03 2.22 31.96
CA GLY A 25 -20.78 0.85 32.35
C GLY A 25 -19.33 0.37 32.19
N LEU A 26 -18.50 1.16 31.46
CA LEU A 26 -17.11 0.82 31.22
C LEU A 26 -16.29 0.82 32.52
N HIS A 27 -16.49 1.82 33.38
CA HIS A 27 -15.71 2.00 34.59
C HIS A 27 -15.89 0.85 35.60
N SER A 28 -17.12 0.36 35.76
CA SER A 28 -17.42 -0.78 36.63
C SER A 28 -16.83 -2.10 36.07
N LYS A 29 -16.94 -2.31 34.78
CA LYS A 29 -16.38 -3.50 34.11
C LYS A 29 -14.84 -3.53 34.09
N PHE A 30 -14.18 -2.37 33.97
CA PHE A 30 -12.72 -2.31 34.10
C PHE A 30 -12.23 -2.63 35.52
N ALA A 31 -13.00 -2.27 36.53
CA ALA A 31 -12.68 -2.57 37.93
C ALA A 31 -12.83 -4.08 38.23
N GLU A 32 -13.72 -4.79 37.53
CA GLU A 32 -13.98 -6.21 37.67
C GLU A 32 -13.07 -7.08 36.79
N THR A 33 -12.53 -6.52 35.69
CA THR A 33 -11.66 -7.27 34.74
C THR A 33 -10.29 -7.48 35.35
N GLY A 34 -9.85 -8.70 35.47
CA GLY A 34 -8.51 -9.05 36.00
C GLY A 34 -7.40 -8.50 35.08
N MET A 35 -6.24 -8.18 35.68
CA MET A 35 -5.07 -7.66 34.93
C MET A 35 -4.67 -8.56 33.74
N LEU A 36 -4.72 -9.88 33.92
CA LEU A 36 -4.37 -10.85 32.89
C LEU A 36 -5.33 -10.79 31.70
N GLU A 37 -6.62 -10.63 31.95
CA GLU A 37 -7.64 -10.50 30.92
C GLU A 37 -7.48 -9.17 30.14
N THR A 38 -7.23 -8.08 30.84
CA THR A 38 -6.97 -6.76 30.22
C THR A 38 -5.75 -6.80 29.31
N VAL A 39 -4.66 -7.44 29.74
CA VAL A 39 -3.45 -7.62 28.91
C VAL A 39 -3.76 -8.50 27.69
N GLY A 40 -4.50 -9.62 27.88
CA GLY A 40 -4.88 -10.50 26.79
C GLY A 40 -5.71 -9.82 25.71
N VAL A 41 -6.73 -9.05 26.10
CA VAL A 41 -7.57 -8.29 25.15
C VAL A 41 -6.75 -7.21 24.45
N SER A 42 -5.86 -6.52 25.16
CA SER A 42 -4.99 -5.50 24.56
C SER A 42 -4.05 -6.11 23.52
N LEU A 43 -3.41 -7.22 23.80
CA LEU A 43 -2.54 -7.91 22.87
C LEU A 43 -3.31 -8.38 21.64
N LEU A 44 -4.49 -8.97 21.82
CA LEU A 44 -5.32 -9.42 20.70
C LEU A 44 -5.77 -8.25 19.82
N THR A 45 -6.14 -7.11 20.41
CA THR A 45 -6.48 -5.88 19.68
C THR A 45 -5.32 -5.39 18.82
N ILE A 46 -4.12 -5.36 19.38
CA ILE A 46 -2.90 -4.97 18.66
C ILE A 46 -2.62 -5.94 17.50
N LEU A 47 -2.75 -7.24 17.74
CA LEU A 47 -2.55 -8.26 16.70
C LEU A 47 -3.54 -8.11 15.55
N ILE A 48 -4.82 -7.89 15.84
CA ILE A 48 -5.86 -7.66 14.82
C ILE A 48 -5.53 -6.40 14.02
N LEU A 49 -5.13 -5.31 14.69
CA LEU A 49 -4.75 -4.05 14.03
C LEU A 49 -3.56 -4.26 13.09
N LEU A 50 -2.48 -4.88 13.58
CA LEU A 50 -1.28 -5.15 12.78
C LEU A 50 -1.58 -6.08 11.60
N PHE A 51 -2.41 -7.10 11.81
CA PHE A 51 -2.83 -8.01 10.75
C PHE A 51 -3.69 -7.30 9.69
N SER A 52 -4.58 -6.40 10.11
CA SER A 52 -5.41 -5.60 9.19
C SER A 52 -4.55 -4.64 8.36
N ILE A 53 -3.54 -4.00 8.97
CA ILE A 53 -2.56 -3.17 8.23
C ILE A 53 -1.78 -4.02 7.23
N PHE A 54 -1.26 -5.17 7.68
CA PHE A 54 -0.53 -6.10 6.80
C PHE A 54 -1.38 -6.51 5.60
N LEU A 55 -2.62 -6.92 5.85
CA LEU A 55 -3.52 -7.39 4.81
C LEU A 55 -3.88 -6.26 3.83
N GLN A 56 -4.16 -5.05 4.31
CA GLN A 56 -4.47 -3.91 3.45
C GLN A 56 -3.27 -3.46 2.60
N VAL A 57 -2.04 -3.51 3.12
CA VAL A 57 -0.84 -3.24 2.32
C VAL A 57 -0.63 -4.34 1.27
N LEU A 58 -0.83 -5.61 1.63
CA LEU A 58 -0.74 -6.73 0.69
C LEU A 58 -1.76 -6.60 -0.45
N LEU A 59 -3.00 -6.24 -0.12
CA LEU A 59 -4.08 -6.03 -1.10
C LEU A 59 -3.83 -4.81 -1.97
N HIS A 60 -3.26 -3.74 -1.42
CA HIS A 60 -2.86 -2.54 -2.17
C HIS A 60 -1.84 -2.89 -3.26
N GLU A 61 -0.72 -3.51 -2.88
CA GLU A 61 0.30 -3.93 -3.85
C GLU A 61 -0.24 -4.99 -4.83
N GLY A 62 -1.12 -5.88 -4.34
CA GLY A 62 -1.85 -6.83 -5.16
C GLY A 62 -2.76 -6.16 -6.20
N GLY A 63 -3.36 -5.03 -5.85
CA GLY A 63 -4.14 -4.19 -6.76
C GLY A 63 -3.30 -3.66 -7.92
N HIS A 64 -2.11 -3.10 -7.64
CA HIS A 64 -1.16 -2.69 -8.69
C HIS A 64 -0.75 -3.88 -9.56
N LEU A 65 -0.49 -5.05 -8.95
CA LEU A 65 -0.12 -6.25 -9.68
C LEU A 65 -1.23 -6.69 -10.65
N VAL A 66 -2.45 -6.86 -10.14
CA VAL A 66 -3.59 -7.33 -10.96
C VAL A 66 -3.90 -6.33 -12.08
N CYS A 67 -4.00 -5.05 -11.76
CA CYS A 67 -4.30 -4.01 -12.73
C CYS A 67 -3.19 -3.83 -13.77
N GLY A 68 -1.93 -3.94 -13.37
CA GLY A 68 -0.80 -3.88 -14.27
C GLY A 68 -0.76 -5.08 -15.21
N LEU A 69 -0.88 -6.30 -14.71
CA LEU A 69 -0.93 -7.51 -15.54
C LEU A 69 -2.10 -7.47 -16.53
N ALA A 70 -3.29 -7.02 -16.09
CA ALA A 70 -4.47 -6.87 -16.94
C ALA A 70 -4.27 -5.85 -18.07
N THR A 71 -3.35 -4.90 -17.91
CA THR A 71 -3.02 -3.88 -18.92
C THR A 71 -1.76 -4.19 -19.73
N GLY A 72 -1.21 -5.40 -19.59
CA GLY A 72 -0.11 -5.91 -20.41
C GLY A 72 1.28 -5.67 -19.83
N TYR A 73 1.38 -5.19 -18.59
CA TYR A 73 2.66 -5.14 -17.89
C TYR A 73 3.17 -6.55 -17.56
N ARG A 74 4.48 -6.70 -17.38
CA ARG A 74 5.12 -7.96 -17.00
C ARG A 74 5.66 -7.89 -15.58
N PHE A 75 5.48 -8.98 -14.81
CA PHE A 75 5.95 -9.09 -13.43
C PHE A 75 7.47 -9.05 -13.34
N VAL A 76 7.99 -8.22 -12.44
CA VAL A 76 9.42 -8.12 -12.10
C VAL A 76 9.64 -8.49 -10.64
N SER A 77 9.04 -7.73 -9.71
CA SER A 77 9.14 -8.01 -8.29
C SER A 77 7.91 -7.54 -7.52
N PHE A 78 7.66 -8.22 -6.41
CA PHE A 78 6.59 -7.90 -5.48
C PHE A 78 7.15 -7.94 -4.06
N ARG A 79 7.09 -6.85 -3.34
CA ARG A 79 7.64 -6.73 -2.00
C ARG A 79 6.56 -6.35 -0.99
N ILE A 80 6.57 -7.06 0.13
CA ILE A 80 5.78 -6.72 1.32
C ILE A 80 6.74 -6.67 2.50
N PHE A 81 6.86 -5.51 3.10
CA PHE A 81 7.84 -5.20 4.15
C PHE A 81 9.26 -5.58 3.73
N ASN A 82 9.83 -6.64 4.31
CA ASN A 82 11.18 -7.14 4.02
C ASN A 82 11.22 -8.40 3.14
N LEU A 83 10.05 -8.92 2.73
CA LEU A 83 9.97 -10.08 1.84
C LEU A 83 9.76 -9.60 0.40
N THR A 84 10.70 -9.94 -0.48
CA THR A 84 10.66 -9.58 -1.89
C THR A 84 10.63 -10.85 -2.74
N PHE A 85 9.59 -10.99 -3.53
CA PHE A 85 9.44 -12.01 -4.56
C PHE A 85 9.94 -11.41 -5.87
N ILE A 86 10.93 -12.04 -6.50
CA ILE A 86 11.51 -11.61 -7.77
C ILE A 86 11.47 -12.74 -8.78
N ARG A 87 11.34 -12.39 -10.07
CA ARG A 87 11.52 -13.34 -11.15
C ARG A 87 12.97 -13.26 -11.65
N LYS A 88 13.72 -14.36 -11.50
CA LYS A 88 15.08 -14.48 -12.00
C LYS A 88 15.22 -15.77 -12.80
N ASP A 89 15.74 -15.68 -14.03
CA ASP A 89 15.94 -16.83 -14.96
C ASP A 89 14.66 -17.69 -15.13
N GLY A 90 13.49 -17.01 -15.22
CA GLY A 90 12.18 -17.65 -15.35
C GLY A 90 11.62 -18.27 -14.05
N LYS A 91 12.37 -18.30 -12.95
CA LYS A 91 11.97 -18.86 -11.66
C LYS A 91 11.61 -17.76 -10.65
N LEU A 92 10.66 -18.06 -9.78
CA LEU A 92 10.32 -17.18 -8.65
C LEU A 92 11.33 -17.43 -7.52
N CYS A 93 12.00 -16.37 -7.09
CA CYS A 93 12.95 -16.38 -5.98
C CYS A 93 12.48 -15.44 -4.87
N ILE A 94 12.79 -15.77 -3.62
CA ILE A 94 12.49 -14.93 -2.46
C ILE A 94 13.79 -14.33 -1.95
N LYS A 95 13.80 -13.01 -1.78
CA LYS A 95 14.91 -12.28 -1.15
C LYS A 95 14.40 -11.47 0.04
N ARG A 96 15.28 -11.19 0.99
CA ARG A 96 14.99 -10.23 2.06
C ARG A 96 15.61 -8.89 1.68
N PHE A 97 14.76 -7.92 1.45
CA PHE A 97 15.15 -6.55 1.14
C PHE A 97 14.07 -5.61 1.69
N SER A 98 14.47 -4.56 2.38
CA SER A 98 13.56 -3.52 2.85
C SER A 98 14.01 -2.15 2.34
N LEU A 99 13.04 -1.32 2.00
CA LEU A 99 13.25 0.07 1.67
C LEU A 99 12.57 0.92 2.74
N ALA A 100 13.36 1.74 3.43
CA ALA A 100 12.83 2.60 4.48
C ALA A 100 11.74 3.54 3.94
N GLY A 101 10.65 3.69 4.71
CA GLY A 101 9.53 4.57 4.34
C GLY A 101 8.47 3.94 3.43
N THR A 102 8.62 2.66 3.01
CA THR A 102 7.62 1.99 2.15
C THR A 102 7.16 0.66 2.75
N GLY A 103 5.84 0.47 2.87
CA GLY A 103 5.24 -0.78 3.36
C GLY A 103 5.28 -1.93 2.34
N GLY A 104 5.25 -1.61 1.06
CA GLY A 104 5.26 -2.55 -0.05
C GLY A 104 5.83 -1.94 -1.33
N GLN A 105 5.89 -2.74 -2.39
CA GLN A 105 6.22 -2.28 -3.74
C GLN A 105 5.85 -3.35 -4.75
N CYS A 106 5.08 -2.99 -5.75
CA CYS A 106 4.83 -3.82 -6.94
C CYS A 106 5.58 -3.22 -8.14
N LEU A 107 6.64 -3.88 -8.57
CA LEU A 107 7.41 -3.46 -9.74
C LEU A 107 7.03 -4.32 -10.95
N LEU A 108 6.58 -3.66 -12.00
CA LEU A 108 6.22 -4.26 -13.27
C LEU A 108 6.95 -3.55 -14.41
N THR A 109 7.30 -4.30 -15.46
CA THR A 109 7.82 -3.73 -16.71
C THR A 109 6.67 -3.30 -17.62
N PRO A 110 6.65 -2.06 -18.11
CA PRO A 110 5.65 -1.61 -19.07
C PRO A 110 5.69 -2.41 -20.37
N PRO A 111 4.56 -2.54 -21.09
CA PRO A 111 4.53 -3.20 -22.40
C PRO A 111 5.40 -2.44 -23.42
N GLU A 112 5.91 -3.17 -24.41
CA GLU A 112 6.66 -2.62 -25.55
C GLU A 112 5.68 -2.04 -26.58
N ARG A 113 5.26 -0.81 -26.34
CA ARG A 113 4.32 -0.03 -27.18
C ARG A 113 4.81 1.40 -27.29
N PRO A 114 4.31 2.19 -28.28
CA PRO A 114 4.48 3.64 -28.30
C PRO A 114 4.08 4.24 -26.95
N LEU A 115 4.75 5.32 -26.53
CA LEU A 115 4.57 5.92 -25.21
C LEU A 115 3.11 6.30 -24.93
N GLU A 116 2.42 6.82 -25.93
CA GLU A 116 1.01 7.22 -25.91
C GLU A 116 0.08 6.05 -25.56
N ASP A 117 0.40 4.85 -26.06
CA ASP A 117 -0.42 3.62 -25.91
C ASP A 117 -0.12 2.85 -24.63
N ILE A 118 0.86 3.25 -23.81
CA ILE A 118 1.14 2.60 -22.52
C ILE A 118 0.09 3.00 -21.49
N PRO A 119 -0.72 2.03 -20.98
CA PRO A 119 -1.80 2.32 -20.05
C PRO A 119 -1.25 2.49 -18.63
N THR A 120 -1.06 3.72 -18.17
CA THR A 120 -0.50 4.01 -16.84
C THR A 120 -1.55 4.20 -15.75
N THR A 121 -2.78 4.61 -16.10
CA THR A 121 -3.84 4.96 -15.15
C THR A 121 -4.22 3.80 -14.24
N LEU A 122 -4.60 2.67 -14.83
CA LEU A 122 -5.11 1.53 -14.07
C LEU A 122 -4.01 0.89 -13.21
N TYR A 123 -2.76 0.85 -13.70
CA TYR A 123 -1.61 0.41 -12.92
C TYR A 123 -1.42 1.26 -11.67
N ASN A 124 -1.39 2.61 -11.81
CA ASN A 124 -1.16 3.51 -10.68
C ASN A 124 -2.33 3.53 -9.67
N LEU A 125 -3.57 3.42 -10.14
CA LEU A 125 -4.74 3.43 -9.25
C LEU A 125 -5.09 2.07 -8.68
N GLY A 126 -4.45 0.99 -9.13
CA GLY A 126 -4.76 -0.38 -8.75
C GLY A 126 -4.79 -0.60 -7.23
N GLY A 127 -3.80 -0.06 -6.51
CA GLY A 127 -3.72 -0.16 -5.06
C GLY A 127 -4.87 0.57 -4.34
N VAL A 128 -5.19 1.79 -4.78
CA VAL A 128 -6.29 2.58 -4.23
C VAL A 128 -7.64 1.86 -4.43
N LEU A 129 -7.87 1.34 -5.64
CA LEU A 129 -9.08 0.61 -5.97
C LEU A 129 -9.22 -0.68 -5.14
N ALA A 130 -8.14 -1.41 -4.95
CA ALA A 130 -8.12 -2.61 -4.12
C ALA A 130 -8.44 -2.30 -2.65
N ASN A 131 -7.86 -1.24 -2.07
CA ASN A 131 -8.16 -0.83 -0.70
C ASN A 131 -9.62 -0.39 -0.55
N LEU A 132 -10.18 0.38 -1.49
CA LEU A 132 -11.60 0.78 -1.46
C LEU A 132 -12.54 -0.42 -1.57
N LEU A 133 -12.28 -1.31 -2.54
CA LEU A 133 -13.08 -2.52 -2.73
C LEU A 133 -13.09 -3.40 -1.48
N THR A 134 -11.91 -3.65 -0.92
CA THR A 134 -11.80 -4.49 0.29
C THR A 134 -12.38 -3.82 1.52
N ALA A 135 -12.29 -2.50 1.64
CA ALA A 135 -12.96 -1.75 2.70
C ALA A 135 -14.49 -1.89 2.63
N ILE A 136 -15.07 -1.76 1.43
CA ILE A 136 -16.50 -1.93 1.21
C ILE A 136 -16.92 -3.38 1.53
N LEU A 137 -16.20 -4.38 0.99
CA LEU A 137 -16.48 -5.79 1.23
C LEU A 137 -16.35 -6.19 2.71
N ALA A 138 -15.43 -5.58 3.45
CA ALA A 138 -15.29 -5.78 4.88
C ALA A 138 -16.41 -5.09 5.69
N PHE A 139 -16.89 -3.93 5.23
CA PHE A 139 -17.94 -3.17 5.92
C PHE A 139 -19.35 -3.76 5.71
N LEU A 140 -19.62 -4.30 4.54
CA LEU A 140 -20.93 -4.80 4.17
C LEU A 140 -21.50 -5.85 5.15
N PRO A 141 -20.75 -6.87 5.61
CA PRO A 141 -21.24 -7.83 6.60
C PRO A 141 -21.61 -7.19 7.95
N LEU A 142 -20.95 -6.08 8.32
CA LEU A 142 -21.27 -5.35 9.56
C LEU A 142 -22.68 -4.74 9.55
N LEU A 143 -23.20 -4.44 8.34
CA LEU A 143 -24.53 -3.87 8.13
C LEU A 143 -25.61 -4.93 7.89
N THR A 144 -25.24 -6.11 7.39
CA THR A 144 -26.20 -7.06 6.82
C THR A 144 -26.31 -8.37 7.59
N VAL A 145 -25.33 -8.68 8.45
CA VAL A 145 -25.30 -9.96 9.17
C VAL A 145 -25.43 -9.74 10.68
N ASP A 146 -26.55 -10.19 11.23
CA ASP A 146 -26.75 -10.20 12.68
C ASP A 146 -25.95 -11.33 13.36
N GLY A 147 -25.60 -11.13 14.64
CA GLY A 147 -24.96 -12.18 15.44
C GLY A 147 -23.52 -12.50 15.09
N LEU A 148 -22.82 -11.69 14.30
CA LEU A 148 -21.39 -11.87 14.04
C LEU A 148 -20.59 -11.90 15.36
N PRO A 149 -19.63 -12.85 15.52
CA PRO A 149 -18.72 -12.86 16.65
C PRO A 149 -17.98 -11.53 16.81
N TYR A 150 -17.80 -11.06 18.06
CA TYR A 150 -17.22 -9.73 18.32
C TYR A 150 -15.82 -9.54 17.71
N LEU A 151 -14.96 -10.56 17.77
CA LEU A 151 -13.62 -10.51 17.17
C LEU A 151 -13.67 -10.33 15.64
N LEU A 152 -14.62 -10.99 15.00
CA LEU A 152 -14.83 -10.85 13.56
C LEU A 152 -15.36 -9.45 13.21
N LYS A 153 -16.33 -8.93 13.99
CA LYS A 153 -16.81 -7.55 13.83
C LYS A 153 -15.67 -6.55 13.95
N PHE A 154 -14.85 -6.69 14.97
CA PHE A 154 -13.70 -5.80 15.20
C PHE A 154 -12.67 -5.91 14.06
N PHE A 155 -12.32 -7.12 13.62
CA PHE A 155 -11.43 -7.33 12.49
C PHE A 155 -11.96 -6.69 11.20
N LEU A 156 -13.22 -6.94 10.86
CA LEU A 156 -13.85 -6.36 9.66
C LEU A 156 -13.91 -4.84 9.74
N LEU A 157 -14.22 -4.27 10.91
CA LEU A 157 -14.22 -2.82 11.12
C LEU A 157 -12.81 -2.24 10.93
N MET A 158 -11.78 -2.84 11.55
CA MET A 158 -10.40 -2.39 11.39
C MET A 158 -9.93 -2.52 9.94
N LEU A 159 -10.25 -3.62 9.29
CA LEU A 159 -9.92 -3.84 7.88
C LEU A 159 -10.56 -2.77 6.98
N SER A 160 -11.84 -2.43 7.22
CA SER A 160 -12.54 -1.38 6.49
C SER A 160 -11.94 0.00 6.75
N LEU A 161 -11.75 0.39 8.01
CA LEU A 161 -11.22 1.72 8.36
C LEU A 161 -9.80 1.93 7.83
N ILE A 162 -8.93 0.92 7.96
CA ILE A 162 -7.55 0.99 7.43
C ILE A 162 -7.58 1.05 5.90
N GLY A 163 -8.47 0.29 5.25
CA GLY A 163 -8.63 0.33 3.80
C GLY A 163 -9.03 1.73 3.30
N ILE A 164 -10.00 2.37 3.94
CA ILE A 164 -10.39 3.75 3.63
C ILE A 164 -9.23 4.72 3.88
N LEU A 165 -8.52 4.58 5.00
CA LEU A 165 -7.37 5.42 5.33
C LEU A 165 -6.26 5.32 4.27
N LEU A 166 -5.86 4.09 3.91
CA LEU A 166 -4.82 3.86 2.89
C LEU A 166 -5.28 4.29 1.50
N ALA A 167 -6.55 4.07 1.15
CA ALA A 167 -7.12 4.58 -0.08
C ALA A 167 -7.09 6.11 -0.13
N GLY A 168 -7.40 6.80 0.95
CA GLY A 168 -7.28 8.25 1.06
C GLY A 168 -5.83 8.75 0.96
N MET A 169 -4.91 8.10 1.69
CA MET A 169 -3.48 8.45 1.68
C MET A 169 -2.83 8.28 0.30
N ASN A 170 -3.26 7.31 -0.51
CA ASN A 170 -2.72 7.06 -1.83
C ASN A 170 -3.59 7.64 -2.96
N GLY A 171 -4.89 7.85 -2.71
CA GLY A 171 -5.85 8.39 -3.68
C GLY A 171 -5.96 9.92 -3.71
N ILE A 172 -5.41 10.61 -2.70
CA ILE A 172 -5.32 12.09 -2.67
C ILE A 172 -3.87 12.47 -3.00
N PRO A 173 -3.62 13.31 -4.03
CA PRO A 173 -2.26 13.67 -4.42
C PRO A 173 -1.46 14.28 -3.26
N MET A 174 -0.42 13.59 -2.82
CA MET A 174 0.46 14.02 -1.72
C MET A 174 1.90 13.61 -1.99
N LYS A 175 2.86 14.34 -1.40
CA LYS A 175 4.28 13.99 -1.39
C LYS A 175 4.75 13.76 0.04
N MET A 176 5.42 12.64 0.29
CA MET A 176 6.05 12.32 1.55
C MET A 176 7.56 12.20 1.33
N GLY A 177 8.36 13.05 2.00
CA GLY A 177 9.81 13.06 1.79
C GLY A 177 10.27 13.32 0.34
N GLY A 178 9.47 14.08 -0.43
CA GLY A 178 9.75 14.37 -1.85
C GLY A 178 9.23 13.31 -2.83
N ILE A 179 8.78 12.15 -2.37
CA ILE A 179 8.23 11.07 -3.20
C ILE A 179 6.71 11.23 -3.28
N GLY A 180 6.16 11.26 -4.50
CA GLY A 180 4.72 11.29 -4.74
C GLY A 180 4.07 9.94 -4.46
N ASN A 181 2.82 9.97 -3.93
CA ASN A 181 1.97 8.79 -3.83
C ASN A 181 1.33 8.44 -5.20
N ASP A 182 0.51 7.40 -5.27
CA ASP A 182 -0.11 6.93 -6.52
C ASP A 182 -0.92 8.01 -7.23
N ALA A 183 -1.68 8.80 -6.48
CA ALA A 183 -2.47 9.89 -7.04
C ALA A 183 -1.61 11.08 -7.50
N ASP A 184 -0.48 11.39 -6.84
CA ASP A 184 0.43 12.41 -7.31
C ASP A 184 1.14 11.97 -8.59
N ASN A 185 1.59 10.71 -8.66
CA ASN A 185 2.12 10.13 -9.88
C ASN A 185 1.09 10.19 -11.01
N MET A 186 -0.15 9.77 -10.73
CA MET A 186 -1.24 9.83 -11.71
C MET A 186 -1.51 11.26 -12.20
N ARG A 187 -1.53 12.24 -11.30
CA ARG A 187 -1.70 13.66 -11.64
C ARG A 187 -0.59 14.16 -12.58
N LEU A 188 0.67 13.78 -12.32
CA LEU A 188 1.81 14.14 -13.17
C LEU A 188 1.67 13.51 -14.56
N LEU A 189 1.30 12.24 -14.63
CA LEU A 189 1.14 11.49 -15.88
C LEU A 189 0.02 12.04 -16.78
N LEU A 190 -1.04 12.57 -16.18
CA LEU A 190 -2.13 13.21 -16.93
C LEU A 190 -1.77 14.62 -17.43
N LYS A 191 -0.81 15.26 -16.77
CA LYS A 191 -0.45 16.64 -17.04
C LYS A 191 0.62 16.78 -18.13
N ASP A 192 1.58 15.86 -18.19
CA ASP A 192 2.77 16.01 -19.00
C ASP A 192 3.28 14.67 -19.57
N SER A 193 3.50 14.66 -20.89
CA SER A 193 4.07 13.49 -21.60
C SER A 193 5.51 13.18 -21.16
N LYS A 194 6.29 14.19 -20.76
CA LYS A 194 7.65 14.01 -20.22
C LYS A 194 7.63 13.23 -18.92
N SER A 195 6.66 13.50 -18.03
CA SER A 195 6.46 12.73 -16.79
C SER A 195 6.09 11.27 -17.08
N LYS A 196 5.26 11.04 -18.11
CA LYS A 196 4.92 9.67 -18.56
C LYS A 196 6.16 8.95 -19.08
N GLN A 197 6.96 9.60 -19.91
CA GLN A 197 8.22 9.05 -20.42
C GLN A 197 9.19 8.73 -19.28
N ALA A 198 9.35 9.64 -18.32
CA ALA A 198 10.19 9.46 -17.15
C ALA A 198 9.76 8.23 -16.31
N LEU A 199 8.47 8.09 -16.00
CA LEU A 199 7.96 6.92 -15.27
C LEU A 199 8.23 5.62 -16.03
N VAL A 200 7.91 5.58 -17.32
CA VAL A 200 8.10 4.39 -18.16
C VAL A 200 9.58 4.00 -18.21
N THR A 201 10.47 4.97 -18.41
CA THR A 201 11.92 4.75 -18.41
C THR A 201 12.41 4.26 -17.05
N GLN A 202 11.96 4.88 -15.95
CA GLN A 202 12.31 4.44 -14.59
C GLN A 202 11.87 2.99 -14.29
N LEU A 203 10.65 2.61 -14.71
CA LEU A 203 10.17 1.25 -14.53
C LEU A 203 11.02 0.24 -15.34
N ARG A 204 11.44 0.59 -16.57
CA ARG A 204 12.34 -0.23 -17.38
C ARG A 204 13.72 -0.37 -16.76
N ILE A 205 14.33 0.74 -16.32
CA ILE A 205 15.62 0.74 -15.63
C ILE A 205 15.55 -0.15 -14.38
N ASN A 206 14.55 0.05 -13.53
CA ASN A 206 14.38 -0.73 -12.30
C ASN A 206 14.21 -2.23 -12.59
N ALA A 207 13.49 -2.59 -13.66
CA ALA A 207 13.33 -3.97 -14.06
C ALA A 207 14.67 -4.60 -14.47
N LEU A 208 15.45 -3.94 -15.33
CA LEU A 208 16.75 -4.40 -15.78
C LEU A 208 17.78 -4.49 -14.63
N VAL A 209 17.75 -3.54 -13.69
CA VAL A 209 18.58 -3.61 -12.46
C VAL A 209 18.21 -4.83 -11.62
N GLN A 210 16.93 -5.16 -11.49
CA GLN A 210 16.50 -6.37 -10.78
C GLN A 210 16.95 -7.67 -11.48
N GLU A 211 17.08 -7.64 -12.80
CA GLU A 211 17.64 -8.74 -13.61
C GLU A 211 19.18 -8.81 -13.53
N GLY A 212 19.83 -7.79 -12.93
CA GLY A 212 21.28 -7.74 -12.71
C GLY A 212 22.03 -6.93 -13.77
N MET A 213 21.35 -6.22 -14.68
CA MET A 213 21.99 -5.29 -15.61
C MET A 213 22.47 -4.05 -14.86
N ARG A 214 23.68 -3.60 -15.16
CA ARG A 214 24.22 -2.38 -14.55
C ARG A 214 23.76 -1.15 -15.34
N PRO A 215 23.46 -0.01 -14.70
CA PRO A 215 23.06 1.21 -15.41
C PRO A 215 23.99 1.62 -16.55
N LYS A 216 25.29 1.41 -16.41
CA LYS A 216 26.28 1.72 -17.45
C LYS A 216 26.17 0.86 -18.73
N ASP A 217 25.48 -0.27 -18.66
CA ASP A 217 25.27 -1.20 -19.77
C ASP A 217 23.89 -0.95 -20.44
N MET A 218 23.12 0.05 -19.97
CA MET A 218 21.82 0.46 -20.50
C MET A 218 21.98 1.57 -21.54
N PRO A 219 20.95 1.83 -22.40
CA PRO A 219 20.99 2.92 -23.38
C PRO A 219 21.29 4.27 -22.73
N ALA A 220 22.33 4.97 -23.23
CA ALA A 220 22.75 6.25 -22.66
C ALA A 220 21.67 7.33 -22.76
N GLU A 221 20.80 7.25 -23.77
CA GLU A 221 19.69 8.16 -23.95
C GLU A 221 18.65 8.13 -22.81
N TRP A 222 18.60 7.06 -22.02
CA TRP A 222 17.72 6.97 -20.85
C TRP A 222 18.18 7.84 -19.69
N PHE A 223 19.45 8.23 -19.68
CA PHE A 223 20.12 9.03 -18.65
C PHE A 223 20.53 10.42 -19.16
N SER A 224 20.21 10.73 -20.44
CA SER A 224 20.52 12.04 -21.00
C SER A 224 19.60 13.09 -20.40
N GLN A 225 20.21 14.18 -19.92
CA GLN A 225 19.46 15.36 -19.48
C GLN A 225 18.80 16.01 -20.69
N THR A 226 17.49 16.19 -20.63
CA THR A 226 16.78 17.09 -21.55
C THR A 226 16.94 18.52 -21.03
N GLU A 227 17.17 19.50 -21.90
CA GLU A 227 17.39 20.93 -21.54
C GLU A 227 16.23 21.54 -20.71
N ASP A 228 15.05 20.92 -20.71
CA ASP A 228 13.81 21.41 -20.09
C ASP A 228 13.30 20.50 -18.96
N ILE A 229 14.16 20.13 -18.00
CA ILE A 229 13.73 19.33 -16.85
C ILE A 229 12.89 20.17 -15.89
N ASN A 230 11.73 19.67 -15.51
CA ASN A 230 10.97 20.24 -14.41
C ASN A 230 11.50 19.72 -13.06
N TYR A 231 12.36 20.47 -12.39
CA TYR A 231 12.95 20.10 -11.09
C TYR A 231 11.92 19.95 -9.94
N LYS A 232 10.67 20.35 -10.14
CA LYS A 232 9.59 20.11 -9.19
C LYS A 232 8.91 18.76 -9.40
N ASP A 233 9.23 18.07 -10.50
CA ASP A 233 8.71 16.75 -10.83
C ASP A 233 9.74 15.68 -10.46
N ALA A 234 9.45 14.93 -9.39
CA ALA A 234 10.34 13.87 -8.89
C ALA A 234 10.60 12.79 -9.95
N LEU A 235 9.63 12.49 -10.83
CA LEU A 235 9.81 11.48 -11.89
C LEU A 235 10.87 11.93 -12.90
N GLN A 236 10.81 13.20 -13.35
CA GLN A 236 11.79 13.73 -14.31
C GLN A 236 13.19 13.86 -13.70
N VAL A 237 13.29 14.26 -12.42
CA VAL A 237 14.57 14.38 -11.71
C VAL A 237 15.24 13.02 -11.51
N THR A 238 14.48 11.97 -11.22
CA THR A 238 15.04 10.64 -10.89
C THR A 238 15.80 10.00 -12.05
N ILE A 239 15.47 10.32 -13.31
CA ILE A 239 16.19 9.81 -14.49
C ILE A 239 17.28 10.76 -14.99
N ALA A 240 17.35 11.98 -14.46
CA ALA A 240 18.37 12.97 -14.82
C ALA A 240 19.61 12.91 -13.92
N LEU A 241 19.60 12.14 -12.87
CA LEU A 241 20.69 11.89 -11.92
C LEU A 241 21.42 10.57 -12.22
#